data_5100eb82ed62da9160f233a0c8e8a1f3
#
_entry.id   5100eb82ed62da9160f233a0c8e8a1f3
#
_cell.length_a   1.000
_cell.length_b   1.000
_cell.length_c   1.000
_cell.angle_alpha   90.00
_cell.angle_beta   90.00
_cell.angle_gamma   90.00
#
_symmetry.space_group_name_H-M   'P 1'
#
loop_
_entity.id
_entity.type
_entity.pdbx_description
1 polymer ?
#
loop_
_entity_poly.entity_id
_entity_poly.type
_entity_poly.pdbx_seq_one_letter_code
_entity_poly.pdbx_strand_id
1 'polypeptide(L)'
;MHRGNDVNAHAREDTQRTLLAQEAAHWMVLQHAGELDESHLRALKLWRDRSPEHERAWQAAQELRLLLAQVPQDVGLKTLSAAGRARRQAVRGVLTATLATPLAWWMWHTIGREWTAEYRTAVGERRTETLADGSRIWLNTGSAVNVRFTATERALELVDGEVLVETAHSDLPLPPLEVVVNAGRVRALGTRFLVRELREARWRVAVLQHAVRIRPARSDASQAVELHAGMQTDFDAHRAGGTRPADDNAAAWRDGVLVARDMRLVDLTAEIGRYRRGFLGCAPEVANLRISGVFQLDDTDRTLRALAESLSLAIRERTRYWVTLTAKSQGT
;
A
#
# COMPACT_ATOMS: atom_id res chain seq x y z
N MET A 1 -1.80 -37.31 8.70
CA MET A 1 -0.90 -36.14 8.91
C MET A 1 -0.37 -35.60 7.57
N HIS A 2 -1.25 -35.29 6.57
CA HIS A 2 -0.79 -34.94 5.19
C HIS A 2 -1.51 -33.72 4.56
N ARG A 3 -2.37 -32.99 5.31
CA ARG A 3 -3.15 -31.84 4.77
C ARG A 3 -2.57 -30.44 5.06
N GLY A 4 -1.50 -30.33 5.81
CA GLY A 4 -0.91 -29.02 6.18
C GLY A 4 0.14 -28.48 5.21
N ASN A 5 0.69 -29.32 4.32
CA ASN A 5 1.77 -28.93 3.42
C ASN A 5 1.27 -28.32 2.11
N ASP A 6 0.08 -28.70 1.64
CA ASP A 6 -0.47 -28.25 0.36
C ASP A 6 -0.99 -26.81 0.40
N VAL A 7 -1.54 -26.38 1.54
CA VAL A 7 -2.05 -25.00 1.70
C VAL A 7 -0.91 -23.97 1.70
N ASN A 8 0.23 -24.33 2.29
CA ASN A 8 1.41 -23.45 2.30
C ASN A 8 2.13 -23.38 0.94
N ALA A 9 2.05 -24.43 0.12
CA ALA A 9 2.61 -24.46 -1.23
C ALA A 9 1.80 -23.55 -2.17
N HIS A 10 0.47 -23.65 -2.15
CA HIS A 10 -0.42 -22.82 -2.98
C HIS A 10 -0.33 -21.31 -2.61
N ALA A 11 -0.24 -20.98 -1.32
CA ALA A 11 -0.07 -19.60 -0.89
C ALA A 11 1.27 -18.98 -1.34
N ARG A 12 2.33 -19.80 -1.42
CA ARG A 12 3.63 -19.35 -1.94
C ARG A 12 3.61 -19.18 -3.46
N GLU A 13 2.95 -20.07 -4.19
CA GLU A 13 2.78 -19.96 -5.65
C GLU A 13 1.97 -18.73 -6.04
N ASP A 14 0.89 -18.43 -5.34
CA ASP A 14 0.06 -17.24 -5.60
C ASP A 14 0.81 -15.94 -5.29
N THR A 15 1.61 -15.92 -4.23
CA THR A 15 2.47 -14.77 -3.90
C THR A 15 3.53 -14.57 -4.97
N GLN A 16 4.14 -15.64 -5.46
CA GLN A 16 5.16 -15.58 -6.52
C GLN A 16 4.56 -15.12 -7.85
N ARG A 17 3.38 -15.61 -8.22
CA ARG A 17 2.64 -15.16 -9.42
C ARG A 17 2.28 -13.68 -9.37
N THR A 18 1.86 -13.19 -8.20
CA THR A 18 1.54 -11.76 -8.01
C THR A 18 2.77 -10.88 -8.17
N LEU A 19 3.91 -11.28 -7.63
CA LEU A 19 5.17 -10.56 -7.78
C LEU A 19 5.62 -10.52 -9.25
N LEU A 20 5.55 -11.64 -9.96
CA LEU A 20 5.91 -11.71 -11.38
C LEU A 20 4.98 -10.84 -12.25
N ALA A 21 3.68 -10.79 -11.94
CA ALA A 21 2.73 -9.92 -12.64
C ALA A 21 3.03 -8.43 -12.41
N GLN A 22 3.43 -8.04 -11.19
CA GLN A 22 3.85 -6.66 -10.87
C GLN A 22 5.13 -6.28 -11.59
N GLU A 23 6.12 -7.19 -11.66
CA GLU A 23 7.36 -6.95 -12.41
C GLU A 23 7.10 -6.82 -13.92
N ALA A 24 6.24 -7.66 -14.49
CA ALA A 24 5.83 -7.56 -15.90
C ALA A 24 5.11 -6.25 -16.21
N ALA A 25 4.19 -5.81 -15.34
CA ALA A 25 3.48 -4.54 -15.47
C ALA A 25 4.46 -3.35 -15.41
N HIS A 26 5.46 -3.41 -14.55
CA HIS A 26 6.50 -2.38 -14.46
C HIS A 26 7.29 -2.24 -15.78
N TRP A 27 7.71 -3.36 -16.39
CA TRP A 27 8.36 -3.36 -17.69
C TRP A 27 7.48 -2.80 -18.81
N MET A 28 6.17 -3.04 -18.75
CA MET A 28 5.22 -2.48 -19.71
C MET A 28 5.09 -0.95 -19.58
N VAL A 29 5.08 -0.42 -18.35
CA VAL A 29 5.04 1.03 -18.12
C VAL A 29 6.28 1.70 -18.70
N LEU A 30 7.49 1.15 -18.48
CA LEU A 30 8.74 1.65 -19.06
C LEU A 30 8.71 1.62 -20.60
N GLN A 31 8.15 0.56 -21.19
CA GLN A 31 7.98 0.44 -22.63
C GLN A 31 7.02 1.51 -23.19
N HIS A 32 5.93 1.81 -22.47
CA HIS A 32 4.95 2.78 -22.92
C HIS A 32 5.41 4.22 -22.75
N ALA A 33 6.23 4.50 -21.74
CA ALA A 33 6.83 5.82 -21.52
C ALA A 33 7.91 6.19 -22.55
N GLY A 34 8.31 5.27 -23.43
CA GLY A 34 9.40 5.50 -24.39
C GLY A 34 10.77 5.60 -23.72
N GLU A 35 10.89 5.15 -22.49
CA GLU A 35 12.11 5.26 -21.67
C GLU A 35 13.02 4.00 -21.79
N LEU A 36 12.72 3.08 -22.70
CA LEU A 36 13.55 1.90 -22.96
C LEU A 36 14.75 2.26 -23.83
N ASP A 37 15.88 2.53 -23.20
CA ASP A 37 17.16 2.56 -23.86
C ASP A 37 17.73 1.14 -24.07
N GLU A 38 18.89 1.03 -24.73
CA GLU A 38 19.52 -0.27 -24.98
C GLU A 38 19.86 -1.05 -23.71
N SER A 39 20.08 -0.38 -22.59
CA SER A 39 20.39 -1.00 -21.30
C SER A 39 19.15 -1.65 -20.70
N HIS A 40 18.00 -0.98 -20.81
CA HIS A 40 16.70 -1.48 -20.36
C HIS A 40 16.22 -2.66 -21.21
N LEU A 41 16.44 -2.63 -22.53
CA LEU A 41 16.10 -3.75 -23.41
C LEU A 41 16.91 -5.01 -23.06
N ARG A 42 18.20 -4.86 -22.76
CA ARG A 42 19.04 -5.98 -22.28
C ARG A 42 18.56 -6.50 -20.92
N ALA A 43 18.22 -5.62 -20.01
CA ALA A 43 17.72 -6.01 -18.68
C ALA A 43 16.36 -6.71 -18.76
N LEU A 44 15.44 -6.26 -19.62
CA LEU A 44 14.16 -6.90 -19.88
C LEU A 44 14.37 -8.31 -20.44
N LYS A 45 15.29 -8.46 -21.42
CA LYS A 45 15.61 -9.77 -21.97
C LYS A 45 16.15 -10.71 -20.90
N LEU A 46 17.10 -10.28 -20.08
CA LEU A 46 17.64 -11.07 -18.97
C LEU A 46 16.58 -11.44 -17.94
N TRP A 47 15.61 -10.56 -17.70
CA TRP A 47 14.50 -10.82 -16.79
C TRP A 47 13.56 -11.90 -17.36
N ARG A 48 13.22 -11.84 -18.65
CA ARG A 48 12.40 -12.84 -19.33
C ARG A 48 13.07 -14.22 -19.38
N ASP A 49 14.37 -14.24 -19.59
CA ASP A 49 15.17 -15.48 -19.71
C ASP A 49 15.42 -16.18 -18.36
N ARG A 50 15.00 -15.57 -17.21
CA ARG A 50 15.21 -16.15 -15.86
C ARG A 50 14.45 -17.45 -15.63
N SER A 51 13.21 -17.52 -16.07
CA SER A 51 12.41 -18.75 -16.00
C SER A 51 11.21 -18.68 -16.97
N PRO A 52 10.63 -19.84 -17.31
CA PRO A 52 9.39 -19.90 -18.11
C PRO A 52 8.22 -19.13 -17.49
N GLU A 53 8.25 -18.87 -16.19
CA GLU A 53 7.22 -18.12 -15.47
C GLU A 53 7.33 -16.61 -15.71
N HIS A 54 8.55 -16.07 -15.81
CA HIS A 54 8.78 -14.67 -16.18
C HIS A 54 8.32 -14.41 -17.61
N GLU A 55 8.61 -15.31 -18.54
CA GLU A 55 8.15 -15.20 -19.93
C GLU A 55 6.63 -15.27 -20.02
N ARG A 56 5.97 -16.18 -19.30
CA ARG A 56 4.50 -16.26 -19.25
C ARG A 56 3.88 -15.00 -18.65
N ALA A 57 4.46 -14.45 -17.58
CA ALA A 57 3.99 -13.20 -16.99
C ALA A 57 4.13 -12.03 -17.98
N TRP A 58 5.22 -11.98 -18.75
CA TRP A 58 5.41 -10.99 -19.80
C TRP A 58 4.41 -11.11 -20.94
N GLN A 59 4.15 -12.33 -21.43
CA GLN A 59 3.17 -12.59 -22.48
C GLN A 59 1.76 -12.20 -22.03
N ALA A 60 1.34 -12.56 -20.82
CA ALA A 60 0.05 -12.17 -20.26
C ALA A 60 -0.09 -10.64 -20.15
N ALA A 61 0.98 -9.94 -19.77
CA ALA A 61 0.98 -8.48 -19.73
C ALA A 61 0.88 -7.86 -21.12
N GLN A 62 1.53 -8.43 -22.14
CA GLN A 62 1.41 -7.97 -23.53
C GLN A 62 0.02 -8.24 -24.13
N GLU A 63 -0.57 -9.39 -23.87
CA GLU A 63 -1.94 -9.71 -24.29
C GLU A 63 -2.94 -8.71 -23.70
N LEU A 64 -2.81 -8.39 -22.41
CA LEU A 64 -3.62 -7.37 -21.76
C LEU A 64 -3.47 -6.00 -22.46
N ARG A 65 -2.27 -5.61 -22.85
CA ARG A 65 -2.03 -4.36 -23.59
C ARG A 65 -2.72 -4.37 -24.96
N LEU A 66 -2.67 -5.48 -25.67
CA LEU A 66 -3.31 -5.60 -26.99
C LEU A 66 -4.84 -5.53 -26.86
N LEU A 67 -5.42 -6.11 -25.82
CA LEU A 67 -6.83 -6.01 -25.50
C LEU A 67 -7.24 -4.56 -25.15
N LEU A 68 -6.42 -3.85 -24.38
CA LEU A 68 -6.65 -2.45 -24.02
C LEU A 68 -6.46 -1.49 -25.22
N ALA A 69 -5.55 -1.78 -26.13
CA ALA A 69 -5.32 -1.00 -27.35
C ALA A 69 -6.46 -1.14 -28.38
N GLN A 70 -7.29 -2.15 -28.27
CA GLN A 70 -8.47 -2.36 -29.13
C GLN A 70 -9.72 -1.60 -28.63
N VAL A 71 -9.66 -0.92 -27.49
CA VAL A 71 -10.74 -0.03 -27.02
C VAL A 71 -10.62 1.30 -27.77
N PRO A 72 -11.56 1.63 -28.69
CA PRO A 72 -11.53 2.90 -29.42
C PRO A 72 -11.62 4.07 -28.44
N GLN A 73 -10.73 5.05 -28.56
CA GLN A 73 -10.72 6.27 -27.76
C GLN A 73 -11.88 7.23 -28.08
N ASP A 74 -12.78 6.86 -29.01
CA ASP A 74 -13.95 7.64 -29.45
C ASP A 74 -15.27 7.08 -28.92
N VAL A 75 -15.44 6.92 -27.61
CA VAL A 75 -16.78 6.79 -26.99
C VAL A 75 -17.18 8.14 -26.39
N GLY A 76 -17.18 9.14 -27.26
CA GLY A 76 -17.83 10.42 -27.07
C GLY A 76 -18.84 10.62 -28.19
N LEU A 77 -20.12 10.35 -27.92
CA LEU A 77 -21.31 10.86 -28.63
C LEU A 77 -21.31 10.83 -30.17
N LYS A 78 -21.84 9.75 -30.76
CA LYS A 78 -22.79 9.91 -31.90
C LYS A 78 -23.73 8.71 -31.99
N THR A 79 -25.00 9.05 -31.88
CA THR A 79 -26.20 8.27 -32.02
C THR A 79 -26.36 7.64 -33.40
N LEU A 80 -26.86 6.40 -33.41
CA LEU A 80 -27.87 5.82 -34.30
C LEU A 80 -27.76 6.03 -35.84
N SER A 81 -27.30 4.99 -36.52
CA SER A 81 -28.08 4.43 -37.65
C SER A 81 -27.24 3.39 -38.42
N ALA A 82 -27.63 2.16 -38.43
CA ALA A 82 -27.73 1.27 -39.59
C ALA A 82 -27.82 -0.20 -39.16
N ALA A 83 -29.02 -0.73 -39.26
CA ALA A 83 -29.33 -2.15 -39.12
C ALA A 83 -28.72 -2.93 -40.29
N GLY A 84 -28.14 -4.10 -40.01
CA GLY A 84 -27.95 -5.09 -41.06
C GLY A 84 -26.74 -6.03 -40.98
N ARG A 85 -25.73 -5.79 -40.15
CA ARG A 85 -24.60 -6.72 -39.98
C ARG A 85 -24.30 -7.05 -38.52
N ALA A 86 -25.24 -6.76 -37.66
CA ALA A 86 -25.09 -6.71 -36.20
C ALA A 86 -25.17 -8.05 -35.45
N ARG A 87 -25.65 -9.13 -36.06
CA ARG A 87 -25.94 -10.35 -35.29
C ARG A 87 -24.71 -11.18 -34.92
N ARG A 88 -23.59 -11.10 -35.66
CA ARG A 88 -22.35 -11.78 -35.33
C ARG A 88 -21.41 -10.90 -34.50
N GLN A 89 -21.51 -9.58 -34.58
CA GLN A 89 -20.74 -8.65 -33.76
C GLN A 89 -21.37 -8.42 -32.38
N ALA A 90 -22.72 -8.53 -32.28
CA ALA A 90 -23.41 -8.40 -31.00
C ALA A 90 -23.03 -9.51 -29.99
N VAL A 91 -22.84 -10.75 -30.46
CA VAL A 91 -22.44 -11.87 -29.58
C VAL A 91 -21.00 -11.71 -29.11
N ARG A 92 -20.10 -11.17 -29.94
CA ARG A 92 -18.73 -10.84 -29.52
C ARG A 92 -18.67 -9.61 -28.62
N GLY A 93 -19.52 -8.60 -28.86
CA GLY A 93 -19.63 -7.40 -28.04
C GLY A 93 -20.20 -7.68 -26.65
N VAL A 94 -21.16 -8.59 -26.53
CA VAL A 94 -21.73 -9.01 -25.23
C VAL A 94 -20.74 -9.82 -24.41
N LEU A 95 -19.95 -10.71 -25.04
CA LEU A 95 -18.91 -11.47 -24.33
C LEU A 95 -17.75 -10.58 -23.86
N THR A 96 -17.35 -9.56 -24.63
CA THR A 96 -16.33 -8.59 -24.19
C THR A 96 -16.86 -7.62 -23.15
N ALA A 97 -18.13 -7.20 -23.23
CA ALA A 97 -18.74 -6.33 -22.22
C ALA A 97 -18.94 -7.08 -20.87
N THR A 98 -19.30 -8.36 -20.88
CA THR A 98 -19.49 -9.15 -19.66
C THR A 98 -18.19 -9.48 -18.93
N LEU A 99 -17.05 -9.48 -19.60
CA LEU A 99 -15.74 -9.69 -18.98
C LEU A 99 -15.04 -8.36 -18.66
N ALA A 100 -15.27 -7.30 -19.43
CA ALA A 100 -14.67 -5.98 -19.20
C ALA A 100 -15.34 -5.21 -18.04
N THR A 101 -16.66 -5.39 -17.84
CA THR A 101 -17.38 -4.70 -16.76
C THR A 101 -16.95 -5.11 -15.35
N PRO A 102 -16.77 -6.38 -14.98
CA PRO A 102 -16.26 -6.71 -13.65
C PRO A 102 -14.79 -6.30 -13.46
N LEU A 103 -13.97 -6.33 -14.53
CA LEU A 103 -12.57 -5.90 -14.47
C LEU A 103 -12.45 -4.37 -14.37
N ALA A 104 -13.24 -3.63 -15.15
CA ALA A 104 -13.32 -2.18 -15.07
C ALA A 104 -13.97 -1.72 -13.75
N TRP A 105 -14.98 -2.45 -13.27
CA TRP A 105 -15.58 -2.21 -11.96
C TRP A 105 -14.62 -2.53 -10.82
N TRP A 106 -13.85 -3.63 -10.91
CA TRP A 106 -12.80 -3.99 -9.96
C TRP A 106 -11.66 -2.96 -9.98
N MET A 107 -11.22 -2.55 -11.16
CA MET A 107 -10.17 -1.53 -11.34
C MET A 107 -10.64 -0.15 -10.87
N TRP A 108 -11.92 0.21 -11.13
CA TRP A 108 -12.53 1.42 -10.58
C TRP A 108 -12.69 1.34 -9.05
N HIS A 109 -13.02 0.17 -8.53
CA HIS A 109 -13.22 -0.01 -7.09
C HIS A 109 -11.90 -0.06 -6.29
N THR A 110 -10.81 -0.51 -6.91
CA THR A 110 -9.49 -0.56 -6.25
C THR A 110 -8.66 0.70 -6.50
N ILE A 111 -8.62 1.21 -7.72
CA ILE A 111 -7.81 2.36 -8.11
C ILE A 111 -8.61 3.67 -8.03
N GLY A 112 -9.91 3.64 -8.41
CA GLY A 112 -10.76 4.82 -8.45
C GLY A 112 -11.08 5.41 -7.06
N ARG A 113 -11.18 4.57 -6.04
CA ARG A 113 -11.47 5.03 -4.66
C ARG A 113 -10.31 5.86 -4.07
N GLU A 114 -9.08 5.50 -4.40
CA GLU A 114 -7.91 6.29 -4.01
C GLU A 114 -7.92 7.66 -4.71
N TRP A 115 -8.32 7.72 -5.99
CA TRP A 115 -8.29 8.95 -6.80
C TRP A 115 -9.38 9.96 -6.42
N THR A 116 -10.45 9.54 -5.75
CA THR A 116 -11.59 10.40 -5.37
C THR A 116 -11.60 10.78 -3.89
N ALA A 117 -10.59 10.37 -3.11
CA ALA A 117 -10.53 10.69 -1.68
C ALA A 117 -10.40 12.20 -1.45
N GLU A 118 -11.13 12.71 -0.44
CA GLU A 118 -11.20 14.12 -0.07
C GLU A 118 -9.86 14.67 0.41
N TYR A 119 -9.14 13.87 1.21
CA TYR A 119 -7.79 14.19 1.68
C TYR A 119 -6.82 13.14 1.20
N ARG A 120 -5.74 13.58 0.56
CA ARG A 120 -4.73 12.69 -0.03
C ARG A 120 -3.34 13.23 0.16
N THR A 121 -2.37 12.31 0.21
CA THR A 121 -0.94 12.60 0.16
C THR A 121 -0.28 11.77 -0.93
N ALA A 122 0.67 12.38 -1.63
CA ALA A 122 1.55 11.65 -2.55
C ALA A 122 2.62 10.86 -1.77
N VAL A 123 3.36 10.00 -2.48
CA VAL A 123 4.52 9.31 -1.90
C VAL A 123 5.56 10.34 -1.45
N GLY A 124 5.96 10.26 -0.18
CA GLY A 124 6.87 11.19 0.50
C GLY A 124 6.17 12.43 1.09
N GLU A 125 4.92 12.70 0.74
CA GLU A 125 4.15 13.82 1.27
C GLU A 125 3.51 13.46 2.61
N ARG A 126 3.41 14.45 3.50
CA ARG A 126 2.65 14.41 4.75
C ARG A 126 1.76 15.63 4.82
N ARG A 127 0.57 15.47 5.39
CA ARG A 127 -0.44 16.54 5.46
C ARG A 127 -1.12 16.54 6.81
N THR A 128 -1.42 17.73 7.34
CA THR A 128 -2.17 17.92 8.58
C THR A 128 -3.46 18.65 8.27
N GLU A 129 -4.58 18.15 8.78
CA GLU A 129 -5.89 18.76 8.62
C GLU A 129 -6.61 18.88 9.96
N THR A 130 -7.37 19.95 10.12
CA THR A 130 -8.32 20.13 11.22
C THR A 130 -9.72 19.95 10.66
N LEU A 131 -10.45 19.00 11.23
CA LEU A 131 -11.78 18.63 10.79
C LEU A 131 -12.84 19.58 11.36
N ALA A 132 -14.05 19.50 10.80
CA ALA A 132 -15.17 20.37 11.19
C ALA A 132 -15.57 20.28 12.68
N ASP A 133 -15.27 19.14 13.32
CA ASP A 133 -15.53 18.91 14.74
C ASP A 133 -14.36 19.34 15.65
N GLY A 134 -13.31 19.95 15.08
CA GLY A 134 -12.09 20.33 15.78
C GLY A 134 -11.07 19.20 15.98
N SER A 135 -11.39 17.97 15.59
CA SER A 135 -10.41 16.87 15.59
C SER A 135 -9.30 17.14 14.58
N ARG A 136 -8.10 16.67 14.87
CA ARG A 136 -6.94 16.79 13.96
C ARG A 136 -6.55 15.44 13.41
N ILE A 137 -6.23 15.42 12.12
CA ILE A 137 -5.66 14.27 11.45
C ILE A 137 -4.33 14.62 10.79
N TRP A 138 -3.38 13.69 10.84
CA TRP A 138 -2.13 13.74 10.10
C TRP A 138 -2.13 12.56 9.16
N LEU A 139 -2.04 12.83 7.88
CA LEU A 139 -1.90 11.82 6.84
C LEU A 139 -0.42 11.60 6.58
N ASN A 140 -0.01 10.35 6.61
CA ASN A 140 1.36 9.96 6.24
C ASN A 140 1.49 9.81 4.71
N THR A 141 2.67 9.43 4.25
CA THR A 141 2.97 9.17 2.84
C THR A 141 1.97 8.22 2.19
N GLY A 142 1.50 8.55 0.99
CA GLY A 142 0.62 7.70 0.19
C GLY A 142 -0.70 7.35 0.86
N SER A 143 -1.33 8.29 1.55
CA SER A 143 -2.57 8.06 2.29
C SER A 143 -3.78 8.70 1.61
N ALA A 144 -4.95 8.07 1.77
CA ALA A 144 -6.21 8.53 1.22
C ALA A 144 -7.33 8.39 2.26
N VAL A 145 -8.00 9.50 2.60
CA VAL A 145 -9.05 9.56 3.63
C VAL A 145 -10.27 10.32 3.10
N ASN A 146 -11.45 9.76 3.30
CA ASN A 146 -12.73 10.46 3.15
C ASN A 146 -13.32 10.79 4.52
N VAL A 147 -13.98 11.95 4.64
CA VAL A 147 -14.63 12.37 5.88
C VAL A 147 -16.15 12.32 5.70
N ARG A 148 -16.83 11.64 6.60
CA ARG A 148 -18.29 11.61 6.66
C ARG A 148 -18.75 12.03 8.05
N PHE A 149 -19.15 13.30 8.17
CA PHE A 149 -19.73 13.85 9.38
C PHE A 149 -21.18 14.22 9.14
N THR A 150 -22.05 13.56 9.91
CA THR A 150 -23.50 13.79 9.92
C THR A 150 -23.97 13.98 11.37
N ALA A 151 -25.24 14.24 11.58
CA ALA A 151 -25.81 14.31 12.91
C ALA A 151 -25.68 13.02 13.73
N THR A 152 -25.54 11.86 13.06
CA THR A 152 -25.51 10.53 13.68
C THR A 152 -24.18 9.77 13.50
N GLU A 153 -23.29 10.24 12.63
CA GLU A 153 -22.03 9.55 12.31
C GLU A 153 -20.88 10.54 12.19
N ARG A 154 -19.72 10.18 12.76
CA ARG A 154 -18.44 10.82 12.53
C ARG A 154 -17.45 9.75 12.09
N ALA A 155 -17.31 9.58 10.78
CA ALA A 155 -16.47 8.55 10.19
C ALA A 155 -15.35 9.13 9.34
N LEU A 156 -14.15 8.61 9.53
CA LEU A 156 -12.97 8.77 8.67
C LEU A 156 -12.78 7.45 7.90
N GLU A 157 -13.09 7.41 6.63
CA GLU A 157 -12.83 6.23 5.80
C GLU A 157 -11.38 6.29 5.31
N LEU A 158 -10.50 5.53 5.96
CA LEU A 158 -9.13 5.36 5.52
C LEU A 158 -9.09 4.29 4.42
N VAL A 159 -8.93 4.78 3.20
CA VAL A 159 -8.93 3.94 1.99
C VAL A 159 -7.58 3.26 1.81
N ASP A 160 -6.47 3.99 2.08
CA ASP A 160 -5.10 3.53 1.93
C ASP A 160 -4.16 4.33 2.86
N GLY A 161 -3.03 3.74 3.19
CA GLY A 161 -1.92 4.40 3.88
C GLY A 161 -2.00 4.40 5.40
N GLU A 162 -1.78 5.57 6.00
CA GLU A 162 -1.63 5.72 7.45
C GLU A 162 -2.12 7.08 7.92
N VAL A 163 -2.94 7.07 8.95
CA VAL A 163 -3.45 8.28 9.60
C VAL A 163 -3.21 8.26 11.10
N LEU A 164 -2.73 9.37 11.64
CA LEU A 164 -2.77 9.66 13.07
C LEU A 164 -3.99 10.55 13.34
N VAL A 165 -4.80 10.18 14.30
CA VAL A 165 -6.02 10.87 14.68
C VAL A 165 -5.89 11.37 16.11
N GLU A 166 -6.24 12.63 16.34
CA GLU A 166 -6.40 13.23 17.66
C GLU A 166 -7.82 13.80 17.74
N THR A 167 -8.65 13.19 18.57
CA THR A 167 -10.05 13.60 18.72
C THR A 167 -10.15 14.90 19.48
N ALA A 168 -11.00 15.82 18.99
CA ALA A 168 -11.34 17.01 19.75
C ALA A 168 -12.08 16.65 21.05
N HIS A 169 -11.79 17.41 22.08
CA HIS A 169 -12.63 17.40 23.27
C HIS A 169 -13.86 18.28 23.00
N SER A 170 -15.05 17.76 23.27
CA SER A 170 -16.30 18.51 23.09
C SER A 170 -17.20 18.28 24.29
N ASP A 171 -17.72 19.37 24.83
CA ASP A 171 -18.74 19.34 25.88
C ASP A 171 -20.13 18.96 25.34
N LEU A 172 -20.29 18.96 24.01
CA LEU A 172 -21.52 18.54 23.35
C LEU A 172 -21.52 17.03 23.14
N PRO A 173 -22.68 16.35 23.24
CA PRO A 173 -22.80 14.91 22.96
C PRO A 173 -22.67 14.67 21.46
N LEU A 174 -21.46 14.52 20.99
CA LEU A 174 -21.17 14.14 19.59
C LEU A 174 -21.17 12.62 19.43
N PRO A 175 -21.57 12.09 18.25
CA PRO A 175 -21.35 10.70 17.94
C PRO A 175 -19.86 10.34 18.08
N PRO A 176 -19.50 9.12 18.49
CA PRO A 176 -18.11 8.70 18.56
C PRO A 176 -17.44 8.78 17.19
N LEU A 177 -16.19 9.25 17.15
CA LEU A 177 -15.40 9.28 15.93
C LEU A 177 -14.92 7.86 15.64
N GLU A 178 -15.11 7.40 14.42
CA GLU A 178 -14.65 6.09 13.96
C GLU A 178 -13.72 6.22 12.75
N VAL A 179 -12.61 5.49 12.75
CA VAL A 179 -11.85 5.22 11.54
C VAL A 179 -12.38 3.93 10.93
N VAL A 180 -12.88 4.02 9.70
CA VAL A 180 -13.45 2.91 8.95
C VAL A 180 -12.44 2.47 7.90
N VAL A 181 -12.13 1.17 7.90
CA VAL A 181 -11.26 0.52 6.92
C VAL A 181 -11.97 -0.68 6.32
N ASN A 182 -11.45 -1.25 5.23
CA ASN A 182 -12.03 -2.45 4.62
C ASN A 182 -12.08 -3.67 5.56
N ALA A 183 -11.19 -3.71 6.56
CA ALA A 183 -11.13 -4.78 7.57
C ALA A 183 -12.05 -4.55 8.77
N GLY A 184 -12.64 -3.36 8.96
CA GLY A 184 -13.49 -3.09 10.13
C GLY A 184 -13.54 -1.62 10.54
N ARG A 185 -13.82 -1.40 11.83
CA ARG A 185 -13.99 -0.07 12.42
C ARG A 185 -13.14 0.07 13.68
N VAL A 186 -12.54 1.23 13.85
CA VAL A 186 -11.78 1.63 15.04
C VAL A 186 -12.47 2.83 15.65
N ARG A 187 -13.19 2.63 16.77
CA ARG A 187 -13.92 3.68 17.49
C ARG A 187 -13.01 4.35 18.50
N ALA A 188 -12.90 5.65 18.41
CA ALA A 188 -12.20 6.48 19.36
C ALA A 188 -12.99 6.62 20.68
N LEU A 189 -12.30 6.54 21.80
CA LEU A 189 -12.84 6.78 23.14
C LEU A 189 -12.19 8.03 23.78
N GLY A 190 -12.14 9.16 23.00
CA GLY A 190 -11.47 10.40 23.42
C GLY A 190 -9.95 10.26 23.38
N THR A 191 -9.35 10.04 22.22
CA THR A 191 -8.03 9.42 22.12
C THR A 191 -7.13 10.07 21.06
N ARG A 192 -5.83 9.77 21.17
CA ARG A 192 -4.84 9.93 20.12
C ARG A 192 -4.33 8.58 19.71
N PHE A 193 -4.55 8.20 18.45
CA PHE A 193 -4.22 6.88 17.95
C PHE A 193 -3.86 6.91 16.45
N LEU A 194 -3.19 5.88 16.02
CA LEU A 194 -2.71 5.68 14.65
C LEU A 194 -3.41 4.46 14.05
N VAL A 195 -3.82 4.58 12.80
CA VAL A 195 -4.31 3.46 11.99
C VAL A 195 -3.48 3.40 10.71
N ARG A 196 -2.89 2.24 10.43
CA ARG A 196 -1.99 2.01 9.30
C ARG A 196 -2.34 0.75 8.56
N GLU A 197 -2.37 0.84 7.24
CA GLU A 197 -2.46 -0.32 6.38
C GLU A 197 -1.15 -1.11 6.37
N LEU A 198 -1.29 -2.43 6.44
CA LEU A 198 -0.23 -3.39 6.26
C LEU A 198 -0.48 -4.20 4.99
N ARG A 199 0.46 -5.04 4.61
CA ARG A 199 0.23 -5.98 3.51
C ARG A 199 -0.90 -6.96 3.84
N GLU A 200 -1.52 -7.55 2.81
CA GLU A 200 -2.54 -8.60 2.91
C GLU A 200 -3.83 -8.15 3.62
N ALA A 201 -4.29 -6.93 3.33
CA ALA A 201 -5.51 -6.36 3.90
C ALA A 201 -5.56 -6.37 5.43
N ARG A 202 -4.42 -6.31 6.09
CA ARG A 202 -4.28 -6.15 7.54
C ARG A 202 -4.04 -4.71 7.90
N TRP A 203 -4.52 -4.33 9.07
CA TRP A 203 -4.41 -2.99 9.61
C TRP A 203 -3.79 -3.02 10.98
N ARG A 204 -2.90 -2.08 11.25
CA ARG A 204 -2.32 -1.86 12.56
C ARG A 204 -3.01 -0.68 13.23
N VAL A 205 -3.33 -0.85 14.49
CA VAL A 205 -3.79 0.22 15.37
C VAL A 205 -2.81 0.35 16.51
N ALA A 206 -2.31 1.56 16.76
CA ALA A 206 -1.47 1.89 17.91
C ALA A 206 -2.13 3.05 18.68
N VAL A 207 -2.29 2.89 19.98
CA VAL A 207 -2.92 3.91 20.84
C VAL A 207 -1.85 4.66 21.60
N LEU A 208 -1.83 5.98 21.43
CA LEU A 208 -0.87 6.86 22.08
C LEU A 208 -1.46 7.47 23.36
N GLN A 209 -2.79 7.72 23.40
CA GLN A 209 -3.48 8.26 24.58
C GLN A 209 -4.87 7.65 24.69
N HIS A 210 -5.31 7.37 25.91
CA HIS A 210 -6.60 6.76 26.28
C HIS A 210 -6.85 5.37 25.65
N ALA A 211 -7.96 5.19 24.94
CA ALA A 211 -8.31 3.87 24.39
C ALA A 211 -9.10 3.97 23.09
N VAL A 212 -9.06 2.90 22.31
CA VAL A 212 -9.94 2.69 21.15
C VAL A 212 -10.62 1.34 21.24
N ARG A 213 -11.75 1.17 20.53
CA ARG A 213 -12.43 -0.12 20.36
C ARG A 213 -12.38 -0.54 18.91
N ILE A 214 -11.78 -1.70 18.66
CA ILE A 214 -11.61 -2.29 17.32
C ILE A 214 -12.69 -3.33 17.12
N ARG A 215 -13.43 -3.23 16.01
CA ARG A 215 -14.42 -4.21 15.59
C ARG A 215 -14.12 -4.66 14.16
N PRO A 216 -13.62 -5.87 13.96
CA PRO A 216 -13.42 -6.46 12.64
C PRO A 216 -14.76 -6.57 11.88
N ALA A 217 -14.72 -6.44 10.55
CA ALA A 217 -15.93 -6.33 9.72
C ALA A 217 -16.81 -7.58 9.72
N ARG A 218 -16.18 -8.76 9.88
CA ARG A 218 -16.82 -10.08 9.84
C ARG A 218 -16.86 -10.78 11.19
N SER A 219 -16.63 -10.04 12.28
CA SER A 219 -16.70 -10.56 13.65
C SER A 219 -18.00 -10.14 14.32
N ASP A 220 -18.42 -10.94 15.31
CA ASP A 220 -19.52 -10.57 16.18
C ASP A 220 -19.17 -9.36 17.05
N ALA A 221 -20.20 -8.60 17.46
CA ALA A 221 -20.01 -7.41 18.31
C ALA A 221 -19.33 -7.74 19.66
N SER A 222 -19.51 -8.98 20.15
CA SER A 222 -18.86 -9.49 21.39
C SER A 222 -17.35 -9.71 21.24
N GLN A 223 -16.82 -9.77 20.01
CA GLN A 223 -15.41 -9.96 19.70
C GLN A 223 -14.67 -8.63 19.52
N ALA A 224 -15.32 -7.51 19.82
CA ALA A 224 -14.66 -6.22 19.80
C ALA A 224 -13.54 -6.17 20.85
N VAL A 225 -12.36 -5.68 20.43
CA VAL A 225 -11.19 -5.56 21.29
C VAL A 225 -10.99 -4.11 21.70
N GLU A 226 -10.87 -3.87 23.01
CA GLU A 226 -10.48 -2.57 23.53
C GLU A 226 -8.96 -2.53 23.68
N LEU A 227 -8.35 -1.49 23.09
CA LEU A 227 -6.90 -1.29 23.07
C LEU A 227 -6.60 0.02 23.81
N HIS A 228 -5.73 -0.07 24.81
CA HIS A 228 -5.36 1.05 25.69
C HIS A 228 -4.06 1.73 25.25
N ALA A 229 -3.79 2.91 25.80
CA ALA A 229 -2.57 3.68 25.56
C ALA A 229 -1.29 2.85 25.77
N GLY A 230 -0.29 3.06 24.92
CA GLY A 230 0.97 2.30 24.91
C GLY A 230 0.86 0.92 24.27
N MET A 231 -0.29 0.54 23.74
CA MET A 231 -0.50 -0.77 23.12
C MET A 231 -0.82 -0.65 21.63
N GLN A 232 -0.49 -1.70 20.88
CA GLN A 232 -0.84 -1.87 19.47
C GLN A 232 -1.32 -3.29 19.19
N THR A 233 -2.11 -3.42 18.13
CA THR A 233 -2.51 -4.72 17.57
C THR A 233 -2.66 -4.62 16.07
N ASP A 234 -2.51 -5.74 15.39
CA ASP A 234 -2.83 -5.88 13.98
C ASP A 234 -4.18 -6.62 13.87
N PHE A 235 -5.04 -6.19 12.94
CA PHE A 235 -6.33 -6.85 12.74
C PHE A 235 -6.64 -7.00 11.24
N ASP A 236 -7.48 -7.95 10.93
CA ASP A 236 -8.06 -8.18 9.61
C ASP A 236 -9.61 -8.17 9.69
N ALA A 237 -10.28 -8.54 8.60
CA ALA A 237 -11.74 -8.55 8.56
C ALA A 237 -12.40 -9.54 9.53
N HIS A 238 -11.67 -10.53 10.03
CA HIS A 238 -12.20 -11.63 10.85
C HIS A 238 -11.88 -11.47 12.32
N ARG A 239 -10.68 -10.98 12.65
CA ARG A 239 -10.20 -10.94 14.05
C ARG A 239 -9.15 -9.86 14.28
N ALA A 240 -9.03 -9.44 15.52
CA ALA A 240 -7.86 -8.73 16.02
C ALA A 240 -6.83 -9.74 16.54
N GLY A 241 -5.55 -9.46 16.29
CA GLY A 241 -4.43 -10.24 16.82
C GLY A 241 -4.16 -9.97 18.29
N GLY A 242 -3.09 -10.58 18.81
CA GLY A 242 -2.62 -10.31 20.17
C GLY A 242 -2.15 -8.84 20.32
N THR A 243 -2.43 -8.28 21.47
CA THR A 243 -1.93 -6.93 21.83
C THR A 243 -0.46 -7.01 22.22
N ARG A 244 0.31 -6.00 21.84
CA ARG A 244 1.72 -5.84 22.19
C ARG A 244 2.04 -4.36 22.44
N PRO A 245 3.15 -4.04 23.12
CA PRO A 245 3.57 -2.65 23.30
C PRO A 245 3.66 -1.93 21.95
N ALA A 246 3.14 -0.70 21.89
CA ALA A 246 3.34 0.19 20.77
C ALA A 246 4.76 0.73 20.79
N ASP A 247 5.27 1.12 19.61
CA ASP A 247 6.49 1.92 19.55
C ASP A 247 6.15 3.35 20.02
N ASP A 248 6.87 3.84 21.03
CA ASP A 248 6.73 5.21 21.54
C ASP A 248 6.93 6.26 20.44
N ASN A 249 7.66 5.90 19.39
CA ASN A 249 7.95 6.76 18.23
C ASN A 249 7.07 6.46 17.02
N ALA A 250 5.99 5.70 17.18
CA ALA A 250 5.11 5.33 16.06
C ALA A 250 4.56 6.55 15.29
N ALA A 251 4.47 7.73 15.92
CA ALA A 251 4.03 8.97 15.32
C ALA A 251 5.18 9.94 14.95
N ALA A 252 6.44 9.56 15.07
CA ALA A 252 7.60 10.44 14.81
C ALA A 252 7.68 10.87 13.33
N TRP A 253 7.10 10.08 12.43
CA TRP A 253 6.98 10.43 11.02
C TRP A 253 6.25 11.77 10.78
N ARG A 254 5.35 12.18 11.68
CA ARG A 254 4.70 13.49 11.64
C ARG A 254 5.71 14.63 11.59
N ASP A 255 6.80 14.47 12.32
CA ASP A 255 7.88 15.43 12.44
C ASP A 255 9.02 15.18 11.43
N GLY A 256 8.78 14.32 10.43
CA GLY A 256 9.71 14.02 9.34
C GLY A 256 10.80 13.05 9.68
N VAL A 257 10.68 12.30 10.76
CA VAL A 257 11.72 11.38 11.21
C VAL A 257 11.21 9.96 11.44
N LEU A 258 12.07 9.00 11.21
CA LEU A 258 11.92 7.61 11.60
C LEU A 258 12.94 7.30 12.71
N VAL A 259 12.45 6.84 13.84
CA VAL A 259 13.29 6.42 14.95
C VAL A 259 13.41 4.91 14.95
N ALA A 260 14.60 4.39 14.69
CA ALA A 260 14.88 2.97 14.75
C ALA A 260 15.53 2.64 16.11
N ARG A 261 15.07 1.58 16.77
CA ARG A 261 15.66 1.01 17.99
C ARG A 261 15.86 -0.47 17.77
N ASP A 262 17.12 -0.88 17.61
CA ASP A 262 17.51 -2.26 17.33
C ASP A 262 16.73 -2.88 16.15
N MET A 263 16.41 -2.05 15.13
CA MET A 263 15.64 -2.44 13.96
C MET A 263 16.54 -3.18 12.97
N ARG A 264 16.01 -4.24 12.34
CA ARG A 264 16.75 -4.91 11.27
C ARG A 264 16.83 -4.03 10.03
N LEU A 265 17.93 -4.11 9.27
CA LEU A 265 18.11 -3.34 8.05
C LEU A 265 16.97 -3.57 7.04
N VAL A 266 16.51 -4.80 6.92
CA VAL A 266 15.39 -5.12 6.03
C VAL A 266 14.11 -4.38 6.42
N ASP A 267 13.83 -4.27 7.72
CA ASP A 267 12.65 -3.55 8.23
C ASP A 267 12.82 -2.04 8.07
N LEU A 268 14.02 -1.52 8.34
CA LEU A 268 14.35 -0.11 8.15
C LEU A 268 14.24 0.31 6.67
N THR A 269 14.77 -0.49 5.74
CA THR A 269 14.67 -0.21 4.31
C THR A 269 13.23 -0.28 3.83
N ALA A 270 12.40 -1.18 4.36
CA ALA A 270 10.98 -1.25 4.06
C ALA A 270 10.23 0.00 4.55
N GLU A 271 10.55 0.53 5.74
CA GLU A 271 9.94 1.75 6.27
C GLU A 271 10.37 3.00 5.47
N ILE A 272 11.67 3.19 5.20
CA ILE A 272 12.16 4.30 4.38
C ILE A 272 11.60 4.21 2.95
N GLY A 273 11.46 2.98 2.43
CA GLY A 273 10.91 2.72 1.09
C GLY A 273 9.50 3.25 0.87
N ARG A 274 8.70 3.43 1.92
CA ARG A 274 7.37 4.04 1.84
C ARG A 274 7.41 5.51 1.40
N TYR A 275 8.50 6.22 1.69
CA TYR A 275 8.66 7.66 1.44
C TYR A 275 9.35 7.96 0.12
N ARG A 276 9.63 6.96 -0.69
CA ARG A 276 10.24 7.14 -2.01
C ARG A 276 9.52 6.34 -3.09
N ARG A 277 9.57 6.83 -4.31
CA ARG A 277 9.07 6.08 -5.46
C ARG A 277 10.07 5.00 -5.84
N GLY A 278 9.54 3.82 -6.20
CA GLY A 278 10.35 2.69 -6.64
C GLY A 278 10.65 1.69 -5.52
N PHE A 279 11.64 0.85 -5.75
CA PHE A 279 12.04 -0.23 -4.85
C PHE A 279 13.26 0.17 -4.02
N LEU A 280 13.16 -0.03 -2.72
CA LEU A 280 14.28 0.02 -1.79
C LEU A 280 14.35 -1.28 -1.01
N GLY A 281 15.51 -1.92 -0.99
CA GLY A 281 15.72 -3.13 -0.23
C GLY A 281 17.18 -3.30 0.19
N CYS A 282 17.47 -4.44 0.77
CA CYS A 282 18.83 -4.85 1.12
C CYS A 282 19.08 -6.30 0.71
N ALA A 283 20.33 -6.63 0.48
CA ALA A 283 20.74 -7.99 0.16
C ALA A 283 20.63 -8.90 1.40
N PRO A 284 20.36 -10.20 1.22
CA PRO A 284 20.10 -11.13 2.32
C PRO A 284 21.23 -11.17 3.37
N GLU A 285 22.48 -11.01 2.96
CA GLU A 285 23.66 -11.05 3.83
C GLU A 285 23.71 -9.90 4.82
N VAL A 286 23.08 -8.76 4.53
CA VAL A 286 23.05 -7.57 5.42
C VAL A 286 21.67 -7.33 6.04
N ALA A 287 20.67 -8.11 5.66
CA ALA A 287 19.26 -7.92 6.05
C ALA A 287 19.04 -7.89 7.57
N ASN A 288 19.81 -8.67 8.31
CA ASN A 288 19.69 -8.81 9.77
C ASN A 288 20.57 -7.86 10.58
N LEU A 289 21.32 -6.94 9.94
CA LEU A 289 22.07 -5.92 10.66
C LEU A 289 21.10 -5.09 11.51
N ARG A 290 21.50 -4.87 12.79
CA ARG A 290 20.70 -4.11 13.75
C ARG A 290 21.12 -2.65 13.77
N ILE A 291 20.13 -1.79 13.72
CA ILE A 291 20.34 -0.36 13.51
C ILE A 291 19.53 0.39 14.56
N SER A 292 20.20 1.35 15.20
CA SER A 292 19.57 2.33 16.07
C SER A 292 19.96 3.73 15.63
N GLY A 293 18.99 4.62 15.52
CA GLY A 293 19.22 5.98 15.08
C GLY A 293 17.95 6.73 14.72
N VAL A 294 18.10 7.99 14.37
CA VAL A 294 17.03 8.86 13.86
C VAL A 294 17.32 9.19 12.41
N PHE A 295 16.38 8.88 11.54
CA PHE A 295 16.51 8.98 10.09
C PHE A 295 15.54 10.01 9.53
N GLN A 296 16.04 10.93 8.72
CA GLN A 296 15.21 11.94 8.06
C GLN A 296 14.44 11.31 6.91
N LEU A 297 13.14 11.61 6.83
CA LEU A 297 12.25 11.07 5.81
C LEU A 297 12.09 12.00 4.59
N ASP A 298 12.44 13.28 4.73
CA ASP A 298 12.31 14.28 3.66
C ASP A 298 13.35 14.11 2.55
N ASP A 299 14.53 13.59 2.90
CA ASP A 299 15.62 13.29 1.96
C ASP A 299 16.11 11.85 2.20
N THR A 300 15.38 10.92 1.62
CA THR A 300 15.69 9.48 1.74
C THR A 300 17.02 9.11 1.10
N ASP A 301 17.46 9.83 0.05
CA ASP A 301 18.74 9.53 -0.61
C ASP A 301 19.93 9.94 0.27
N ARG A 302 19.82 11.08 0.96
CA ARG A 302 20.81 11.50 1.96
C ARG A 302 20.86 10.53 3.13
N THR A 303 19.69 10.12 3.61
CA THR A 303 19.55 9.12 4.69
C THR A 303 20.21 7.79 4.32
N LEU A 304 19.99 7.29 3.10
CA LEU A 304 20.59 6.04 2.63
C LEU A 304 22.11 6.15 2.49
N ARG A 305 22.63 7.29 2.02
CA ARG A 305 24.09 7.53 1.96
C ARG A 305 24.73 7.51 3.34
N ALA A 306 24.17 8.25 4.29
CA ALA A 306 24.66 8.27 5.66
C ALA A 306 24.62 6.87 6.32
N LEU A 307 23.54 6.12 6.07
CA LEU A 307 23.38 4.75 6.55
C LEU A 307 24.44 3.81 5.95
N ALA A 308 24.69 3.91 4.65
CA ALA A 308 25.67 3.10 3.95
C ALA A 308 27.10 3.40 4.42
N GLU A 309 27.42 4.66 4.63
CA GLU A 309 28.72 5.08 5.20
C GLU A 309 28.92 4.53 6.61
N SER A 310 27.91 4.71 7.48
CA SER A 310 27.96 4.28 8.89
C SER A 310 28.15 2.77 9.05
N LEU A 311 27.51 1.98 8.19
CA LEU A 311 27.51 0.52 8.25
C LEU A 311 28.51 -0.13 7.28
N SER A 312 29.35 0.66 6.60
CA SER A 312 30.28 0.18 5.56
C SER A 312 29.57 -0.65 4.48
N LEU A 313 28.39 -0.22 4.07
CA LEU A 313 27.61 -0.84 3.00
C LEU A 313 27.87 -0.15 1.66
N ALA A 314 27.53 -0.84 0.58
CA ALA A 314 27.49 -0.30 -0.76
C ALA A 314 26.02 -0.06 -1.18
N ILE A 315 25.76 1.08 -1.82
CA ILE A 315 24.49 1.36 -2.48
C ILE A 315 24.61 0.90 -3.93
N ARG A 316 23.81 -0.08 -4.31
CA ARG A 316 23.69 -0.52 -5.71
C ARG A 316 22.42 0.04 -6.31
N GLU A 317 22.59 0.94 -7.26
CA GLU A 317 21.52 1.52 -8.05
C GLU A 317 21.48 0.83 -9.41
N ARG A 318 20.39 0.10 -9.71
CA ARG A 318 20.13 -0.38 -11.08
C ARG A 318 19.48 0.72 -11.91
N THR A 319 18.62 1.51 -11.28
CA THR A 319 18.04 2.74 -11.77
C THR A 319 17.81 3.65 -10.55
N ARG A 320 17.49 4.94 -10.76
CA ARG A 320 17.10 5.85 -9.65
C ARG A 320 15.90 5.34 -8.83
N TYR A 321 15.10 4.41 -9.38
CA TYR A 321 13.94 3.80 -8.74
C TYR A 321 14.20 2.41 -8.18
N TRP A 322 15.40 1.87 -8.36
CA TRP A 322 15.75 0.54 -7.86
C TRP A 322 17.07 0.57 -7.11
N VAL A 323 16.96 0.67 -5.80
CA VAL A 323 18.11 0.81 -4.89
C VAL A 323 18.18 -0.39 -3.96
N THR A 324 19.39 -0.94 -3.80
CA THR A 324 19.64 -2.08 -2.92
C THR A 324 20.92 -1.81 -2.11
N LEU A 325 20.81 -1.97 -0.79
CA LEU A 325 21.98 -1.95 0.11
C LEU A 325 22.64 -3.33 0.13
N THR A 326 23.95 -3.38 -0.08
CA THR A 326 24.74 -4.64 -0.09
C THR A 326 25.97 -4.49 0.77
N ALA A 327 26.60 -5.59 1.14
CA ALA A 327 27.93 -5.54 1.74
C ALA A 327 28.92 -4.84 0.78
N LYS A 328 29.81 -4.04 1.33
CA LYS A 328 30.92 -3.46 0.55
C LYS A 328 31.86 -4.58 0.18
N SER A 329 32.04 -4.84 -1.12
CA SER A 329 33.07 -5.81 -1.56
C SER A 329 34.42 -5.31 -1.08
N GLN A 330 35.08 -6.09 -0.23
CA GLN A 330 36.48 -5.85 0.07
C GLN A 330 37.23 -6.09 -1.25
N GLY A 331 37.72 -5.02 -1.87
CA GLY A 331 38.60 -5.14 -3.02
C GLY A 331 39.85 -5.89 -2.56
N THR A 332 40.09 -7.01 -3.20
CA THR A 332 41.36 -7.77 -3.10
C THR A 332 42.41 -6.99 -3.82
#